data_d82872b84b8ce96b911c090ab615bd8a
#
_entry.id   d82872b84b8ce96b911c090ab615bd8a
#
_cell.length_a   1.000
_cell.length_b   1.000
_cell.length_c   1.000
_cell.angle_alpha   90.00
_cell.angle_beta   90.00
_cell.angle_gamma   90.00
#
_symmetry.space_group_name_H-M   'P 1'
#
loop_
_entity.id
_entity.type
_entity.pdbx_description
1 polymer ?
#
loop_
_entity_poly.entity_id
_entity_poly.type
_entity_poly.pdbx_seq_one_letter_code
_entity_poly.pdbx_strand_id
1 'polypeptide(L)'
;MKMEFMVHITNTFPADGDKELLSVLAKAESVRAAELAAEGVIKKIWRRTGKKSNVGIWVASDATQLHSAISSLPFFPWLEVEIWPLAEHPNDPKKYGELK
;
A
#
# COMPACT_ATOMS: atom_id res chain seq x y z
N MET A 1 -6.83 -18.78 -0.81
CA MET A 1 -7.30 -17.97 0.32
C MET A 1 -6.54 -16.67 0.35
N LYS A 2 -7.21 -15.58 0.65
CA LYS A 2 -6.60 -14.25 0.68
C LYS A 2 -6.51 -13.73 2.10
N MET A 3 -5.42 -13.03 2.38
CA MET A 3 -5.18 -12.39 3.66
C MET A 3 -5.15 -10.89 3.46
N GLU A 4 -5.54 -10.17 4.50
CA GLU A 4 -5.46 -8.71 4.50
C GLU A 4 -4.25 -8.27 5.34
N PHE A 5 -3.61 -7.22 4.87
CA PHE A 5 -2.46 -6.64 5.54
C PHE A 5 -2.64 -5.14 5.65
N MET A 6 -2.33 -4.59 6.82
CA MET A 6 -2.18 -3.14 6.92
C MET A 6 -0.76 -2.82 6.47
N VAL A 7 -0.63 -1.93 5.51
CA VAL A 7 0.67 -1.56 4.95
C VAL A 7 0.87 -0.07 5.13
N HIS A 8 1.98 0.30 5.76
CA HIS A 8 2.36 1.69 5.97
C HIS A 8 3.62 1.95 5.16
N ILE A 9 3.55 2.91 4.25
CA ILE A 9 4.63 3.21 3.33
C ILE A 9 5.04 4.67 3.48
N THR A 10 6.34 4.89 3.68
CA THR A 10 6.92 6.23 3.69
C THR A 10 7.88 6.34 2.52
N ASN A 11 7.71 7.38 1.70
CA ASN A 11 8.58 7.61 0.56
C ASN A 11 9.73 8.52 0.99
N THR A 12 10.95 7.98 0.91
CA THR A 12 12.15 8.71 1.32
C THR A 12 12.96 9.25 0.15
N PHE A 13 12.34 9.36 -1.03
CA PHE A 13 13.03 9.94 -2.17
C PHE A 13 13.53 11.34 -1.77
N PRO A 14 14.81 11.66 -2.02
CA PRO A 14 15.38 12.91 -1.52
C PRO A 14 14.69 14.16 -2.06
N ALA A 15 14.48 15.14 -1.20
CA ALA A 15 13.86 16.41 -1.60
C ALA A 15 14.70 17.16 -2.62
N ASP A 16 16.02 16.96 -2.59
CA ASP A 16 16.96 17.56 -3.53
C ASP A 16 17.38 16.61 -4.65
N GLY A 17 16.63 15.51 -4.82
CA GLY A 17 16.91 14.57 -5.88
C GLY A 17 16.55 15.10 -7.26
N ASP A 18 16.91 14.33 -8.28
CA ASP A 18 16.65 14.68 -9.67
C ASP A 18 15.14 14.83 -9.93
N LYS A 19 14.74 16.03 -10.34
CA LYS A 19 13.32 16.35 -10.53
C LYS A 19 12.71 15.63 -11.72
N GLU A 20 13.50 15.38 -12.75
CA GLU A 20 13.01 14.62 -13.90
C GLU A 20 12.77 13.17 -13.53
N LEU A 21 13.71 12.57 -12.79
CA LEU A 21 13.54 11.21 -12.30
C LEU A 21 12.33 11.11 -11.38
N LEU A 22 12.16 12.09 -10.48
CA LEU A 22 11.00 12.12 -9.60
C LEU A 22 9.71 12.14 -10.39
N SER A 23 9.63 12.97 -11.43
CA SER A 23 8.44 13.08 -12.26
C SER A 23 8.13 11.77 -12.97
N VAL A 24 9.15 11.13 -13.53
CA VAL A 24 8.99 9.85 -14.22
C VAL A 24 8.53 8.78 -13.25
N LEU A 25 9.16 8.71 -12.09
CA LEU A 25 8.81 7.72 -11.07
C LEU A 25 7.39 7.93 -10.54
N ALA A 26 7.00 9.18 -10.33
CA ALA A 26 5.66 9.48 -9.81
C ALA A 26 4.57 9.03 -10.78
N LYS A 27 4.77 9.26 -12.08
CA LYS A 27 3.81 8.80 -13.08
C LYS A 27 3.75 7.29 -13.15
N ALA A 28 4.90 6.64 -13.15
CA ALA A 28 4.98 5.19 -13.20
C ALA A 28 4.37 4.57 -11.95
N GLU A 29 4.58 5.20 -10.79
CA GLU A 29 4.00 4.74 -9.54
C GLU A 29 2.47 4.78 -9.59
N SER A 30 1.91 5.87 -10.11
CA SER A 30 0.45 6.00 -10.21
C SER A 30 -0.14 4.93 -11.13
N VAL A 31 0.54 4.63 -12.23
CA VAL A 31 0.09 3.58 -13.15
C VAL A 31 0.13 2.22 -12.46
N ARG A 32 1.25 1.91 -11.77
CA ARG A 32 1.38 0.62 -11.10
C ARG A 32 0.40 0.46 -9.96
N ALA A 33 0.19 1.53 -9.18
CA ALA A 33 -0.79 1.50 -8.09
C ALA A 33 -2.20 1.24 -8.63
N ALA A 34 -2.54 1.87 -9.77
CA ALA A 34 -3.85 1.63 -10.39
C ALA A 34 -4.00 0.20 -10.86
N GLU A 35 -2.94 -0.40 -11.40
CA GLU A 35 -2.96 -1.82 -11.78
C GLU A 35 -3.19 -2.71 -10.57
N LEU A 36 -2.47 -2.46 -9.49
CA LEU A 36 -2.61 -3.25 -8.27
C LEU A 36 -4.01 -3.10 -7.67
N ALA A 37 -4.59 -1.90 -7.74
CA ALA A 37 -5.96 -1.69 -7.28
C ALA A 37 -6.95 -2.44 -8.15
N ALA A 38 -6.77 -2.41 -9.46
CA ALA A 38 -7.65 -3.13 -10.39
C ALA A 38 -7.58 -4.64 -10.18
N GLU A 39 -6.42 -5.15 -9.77
CA GLU A 39 -6.23 -6.57 -9.49
C GLU A 39 -6.74 -6.97 -8.10
N GLY A 40 -7.19 -6.00 -7.30
CA GLY A 40 -7.67 -6.26 -5.95
C GLY A 40 -6.59 -6.37 -4.90
N VAL A 41 -5.34 -6.06 -5.25
CA VAL A 41 -4.22 -6.14 -4.31
C VAL A 41 -4.24 -4.93 -3.37
N ILE A 42 -4.45 -3.74 -3.91
CA ILE A 42 -4.67 -2.56 -3.07
C ILE A 42 -6.19 -2.39 -2.91
N LYS A 43 -6.67 -2.63 -1.70
CA LYS A 43 -8.10 -2.54 -1.41
C LYS A 43 -8.49 -1.14 -0.98
N LYS A 44 -7.63 -0.47 -0.23
CA LYS A 44 -7.87 0.87 0.26
C LYS A 44 -6.54 1.52 0.59
N ILE A 45 -6.46 2.83 0.37
CA ILE A 45 -5.24 3.57 0.69
C ILE A 45 -5.63 4.98 1.16
N TRP A 46 -4.93 5.47 2.18
CA TRP A 46 -5.13 6.81 2.71
C TRP A 46 -3.79 7.52 2.80
N ARG A 47 -3.80 8.83 2.58
CA ARG A 47 -2.64 9.67 2.86
C ARG A 47 -2.56 9.89 4.37
N ARG A 48 -1.36 9.76 4.94
CA ARG A 48 -1.16 10.24 6.30
C ARG A 48 -1.08 11.76 6.26
N THR A 49 -1.94 12.41 7.02
CA THR A 49 -2.02 13.86 7.01
C THR A 49 -0.66 14.49 7.31
N GLY A 50 -0.21 15.38 6.42
CA GLY A 50 1.02 16.14 6.61
C GLY A 50 2.30 15.39 6.36
N LYS A 51 2.25 14.19 5.77
CA LYS A 51 3.46 13.38 5.56
C LYS A 51 3.49 12.81 4.15
N LYS A 52 4.71 12.50 3.68
CA LYS A 52 4.89 11.76 2.41
C LYS A 52 4.76 10.28 2.70
N SER A 53 3.61 9.89 3.22
CA SER A 53 3.40 8.57 3.75
C SER A 53 1.95 8.20 3.53
N ASN A 54 1.70 6.90 3.41
CA ASN A 54 0.33 6.41 3.26
C ASN A 54 0.15 5.14 4.09
N VAL A 55 -1.09 4.80 4.35
CA VAL A 55 -1.47 3.58 5.03
C VAL A 55 -2.65 2.99 4.27
N GLY A 56 -2.67 1.69 4.13
CA GLY A 56 -3.75 1.07 3.38
C GLY A 56 -3.94 -0.38 3.71
N ILE A 57 -4.99 -0.95 3.13
CA ILE A 57 -5.29 -2.36 3.24
C ILE A 57 -4.89 -3.01 1.91
N TRP A 58 -4.00 -3.98 1.99
CA TRP A 58 -3.53 -4.75 0.85
C TRP A 58 -3.96 -6.20 1.03
N VAL A 59 -4.20 -6.88 -0.08
CA VAL A 59 -4.70 -8.25 -0.08
C VAL A 59 -3.74 -9.13 -0.87
N ALA A 60 -3.34 -10.26 -0.29
CA ALA A 60 -2.46 -11.21 -0.96
C ALA A 60 -2.70 -12.60 -0.36
N SER A 61 -2.26 -13.63 -1.08
CA SER A 61 -2.42 -15.00 -0.59
C SER A 61 -1.42 -15.32 0.52
N ASP A 62 -0.26 -14.68 0.50
CA ASP A 62 0.79 -14.88 1.49
C ASP A 62 1.76 -13.70 1.48
N ALA A 63 2.75 -13.76 2.37
CA ALA A 63 3.72 -12.68 2.50
C ALA A 63 4.60 -12.54 1.26
N THR A 64 4.90 -13.63 0.58
CA THR A 64 5.72 -13.60 -0.64
C THR A 64 5.00 -12.85 -1.75
N GLN A 65 3.73 -13.13 -1.94
CA GLN A 65 2.93 -12.42 -2.95
C GLN A 65 2.83 -10.93 -2.61
N LEU A 66 2.62 -10.61 -1.33
CA LEU A 66 2.56 -9.22 -0.90
C LEU A 66 3.88 -8.50 -1.18
N HIS A 67 5.00 -9.15 -0.86
CA HIS A 67 6.32 -8.57 -1.11
C HIS A 67 6.54 -8.30 -2.59
N SER A 68 6.14 -9.25 -3.44
CA SER A 68 6.26 -9.07 -4.89
C SER A 68 5.47 -7.86 -5.38
N ALA A 69 4.26 -7.68 -4.86
CA ALA A 69 3.43 -6.55 -5.24
C ALA A 69 4.07 -5.22 -4.79
N ILE A 70 4.52 -5.15 -3.55
CA ILE A 70 5.13 -3.93 -3.02
C ILE A 70 6.44 -3.61 -3.76
N SER A 71 7.27 -4.62 -3.99
CA SER A 71 8.56 -4.41 -4.66
C SER A 71 8.41 -4.07 -6.14
N SER A 72 7.21 -4.26 -6.71
CA SER A 72 6.94 -3.86 -8.09
C SER A 72 6.69 -2.36 -8.23
N LEU A 73 6.55 -1.64 -7.12
CA LEU A 73 6.35 -0.19 -7.17
C LEU A 73 7.64 0.50 -7.61
N PRO A 74 7.57 1.42 -8.59
CA PRO A 74 8.77 2.11 -9.08
C PRO A 74 9.58 2.83 -8.00
N PHE A 75 8.93 3.37 -6.97
CA PHE A 75 9.65 4.02 -5.87
C PHE A 75 10.23 3.04 -4.86
N PHE A 76 10.05 1.74 -5.05
CA PHE A 76 10.41 0.76 -4.03
C PHE A 76 11.79 0.98 -3.39
N PRO A 77 12.87 1.30 -4.15
CA PRO A 77 14.19 1.48 -3.53
C PRO A 77 14.24 2.58 -2.46
N TRP A 78 13.27 3.50 -2.49
CA TRP A 78 13.21 4.61 -1.54
C TRP A 78 12.07 4.45 -0.53
N LEU A 79 11.37 3.33 -0.53
CA LEU A 79 10.23 3.16 0.36
C LEU A 79 10.66 2.47 1.65
N GLU A 80 10.19 3.03 2.77
CA GLU A 80 10.22 2.36 4.06
C GLU A 80 8.84 1.79 4.29
N VAL A 81 8.78 0.50 4.57
CA VAL A 81 7.51 -0.22 4.62
C VAL A 81 7.37 -0.93 5.95
N GLU A 82 6.21 -0.76 6.59
CA GLU A 82 5.82 -1.52 7.76
C GLU A 82 4.55 -2.27 7.43
N ILE A 83 4.47 -3.52 7.87
CA ILE A 83 3.38 -4.41 7.50
C ILE A 83 2.85 -5.11 8.74
N TRP A 84 1.53 -5.12 8.87
CA TRP A 84 0.83 -5.87 9.93
C TRP A 84 -0.16 -6.83 9.27
N PRO A 85 0.02 -8.15 9.41
CA PRO A 85 -1.02 -9.08 8.98
C PRO A 85 -2.25 -8.86 9.85
N LEU A 86 -3.41 -8.88 9.25
CA LEU A 86 -4.66 -8.62 9.94
C LEU A 86 -5.43 -9.92 10.13
N ALA A 87 -5.87 -10.15 11.35
CA ALA A 87 -6.71 -11.29 11.67
C ALA A 87 -8.11 -10.77 12.00
N GLU A 88 -9.10 -11.64 11.85
CA GLU A 88 -10.45 -11.29 12.24
C GLU A 88 -10.55 -11.13 13.73
N HIS A 89 -11.36 -10.18 14.15
CA HIS A 89 -11.63 -9.96 15.57
C HIS A 89 -13.09 -10.28 15.83
N PRO A 90 -13.40 -10.98 16.93
CA PRO A 90 -14.79 -11.35 17.21
C PRO A 90 -15.74 -10.17 17.42
N ASN A 91 -15.18 -9.01 17.77
CA ASN A 91 -15.99 -7.80 17.97
C ASN A 91 -16.02 -6.88 16.78
N ASP A 92 -15.61 -7.36 15.59
CA ASP A 92 -15.71 -6.57 14.37
C ASP A 92 -17.18 -6.25 14.12
N PRO A 93 -17.55 -4.95 14.05
CA PRO A 93 -18.96 -4.56 13.87
C PRO A 93 -19.62 -5.17 12.65
N LYS A 94 -18.88 -5.41 11.59
CA LYS A 94 -19.44 -6.00 10.38
C LYS A 94 -20.04 -7.36 10.59
N LYS A 95 -19.59 -8.08 11.60
CA LYS A 95 -20.10 -9.40 11.90
C LYS A 95 -21.54 -9.38 12.42
N TYR A 96 -21.96 -8.23 12.90
CA TYR A 96 -23.29 -8.08 13.49
C TYR A 96 -24.21 -7.29 12.59
N GLY A 97 -23.97 -7.42 11.30
CA GLY A 97 -24.74 -6.70 10.33
C GLY A 97 -24.21 -5.29 10.13
N GLU A 98 -24.98 -4.52 9.45
CA GLU A 98 -24.52 -3.20 9.03
C GLU A 98 -24.75 -2.19 10.12
N LEU A 99 -23.82 -2.12 11.03
CA LEU A 99 -23.88 -1.14 12.11
C LEU A 99 -23.51 0.22 11.55
N LYS A 100 -24.45 0.90 11.05
CA LYS A 100 -24.16 2.18 10.43
C LYS A 100 -24.77 3.31 11.13
#